data_0b60e30b7e3a5881bc7639320c88233f
#
_entry.id   0b60e30b7e3a5881bc7639320c88233f
#
_cell.length_a   1.000
_cell.length_b   1.000
_cell.length_c   1.000
_cell.angle_alpha   90.00
_cell.angle_beta   90.00
_cell.angle_gamma   90.00
#
_symmetry.space_group_name_H-M   'P 1'
#
loop_
_entity.id
_entity.type
_entity.pdbx_description
1 polymer ?
#
loop_
_entity_poly.entity_id
_entity_poly.type
_entity_poly.pdbx_seq_one_letter_code
_entity_poly.pdbx_strand_id
1 'polypeptide(L)'
;MELLKDQMNRIFIVFVSFLIIGMIYLFSYSLSKPEISRINNQTGKDLPEFENLVDLNQEIFDQEELLKGKVLLNVWASWCITCKVEHPFLKKISEEKNLKIVGINYKDQLSDAISYLEDN
;
A
#
# COMPACT_ATOMS: atom_id res chain seq x y z
N MET A 1 48.02 -11.80 32.18
CA MET A 1 47.44 -12.00 30.84
C MET A 1 45.90 -12.13 30.90
N GLU A 2 45.35 -12.75 31.95
CA GLU A 2 43.88 -12.86 32.15
C GLU A 2 43.17 -11.50 32.41
N LEU A 3 43.78 -10.62 33.21
CA LEU A 3 43.22 -9.31 33.56
C LEU A 3 43.01 -8.40 32.30
N LEU A 4 43.92 -8.47 31.35
CA LEU A 4 43.80 -7.73 30.08
C LEU A 4 42.68 -8.30 29.20
N LYS A 5 42.49 -9.59 29.21
CA LYS A 5 41.44 -10.29 28.48
C LYS A 5 40.03 -9.95 29.02
N ASP A 6 39.93 -9.87 30.35
CA ASP A 6 38.67 -9.50 31.03
C ASP A 6 38.32 -8.03 30.79
N GLN A 7 39.30 -7.15 30.82
CA GLN A 7 39.14 -5.73 30.46
C GLN A 7 38.68 -5.57 28.99
N MET A 8 39.30 -6.29 28.06
CA MET A 8 38.90 -6.23 26.64
C MET A 8 37.47 -6.75 26.42
N ASN A 9 37.07 -7.83 27.10
CA ASN A 9 35.73 -8.35 27.05
C ASN A 9 34.70 -7.35 27.58
N ARG A 10 34.98 -6.66 28.67
CA ARG A 10 34.09 -5.61 29.22
C ARG A 10 33.92 -4.44 28.26
N ILE A 11 35.02 -3.96 27.67
CA ILE A 11 34.99 -2.90 26.69
C ILE A 11 34.17 -3.32 25.45
N PHE A 12 34.39 -4.56 24.99
CA PHE A 12 33.63 -5.11 23.86
C PHE A 12 32.12 -5.20 24.16
N ILE A 13 31.74 -5.68 25.35
CA ILE A 13 30.34 -5.77 25.78
C ILE A 13 29.70 -4.38 25.83
N VAL A 14 30.41 -3.40 26.40
CA VAL A 14 29.92 -2.02 26.46
C VAL A 14 29.71 -1.44 25.04
N PHE A 15 30.69 -1.67 24.16
CA PHE A 15 30.59 -1.21 22.76
C PHE A 15 29.39 -1.84 22.01
N VAL A 16 29.22 -3.16 22.14
CA VAL A 16 28.09 -3.88 21.54
C VAL A 16 26.74 -3.38 22.11
N SER A 17 26.69 -3.13 23.42
CA SER A 17 25.49 -2.58 24.06
C SER A 17 25.11 -1.20 23.51
N PHE A 18 26.10 -0.32 23.30
CA PHE A 18 25.88 0.98 22.67
C PHE A 18 25.37 0.86 21.23
N LEU A 19 25.90 -0.08 20.44
CA LEU A 19 25.42 -0.33 19.08
C LEU A 19 23.96 -0.81 19.07
N ILE A 20 23.61 -1.71 19.98
CA ILE A 20 22.23 -2.23 20.09
C ILE A 20 21.25 -1.12 20.49
N ILE A 21 21.62 -0.31 21.49
CA ILE A 21 20.80 0.82 21.94
C ILE A 21 20.64 1.84 20.82
N GLY A 22 21.71 2.16 20.12
CA GLY A 22 21.67 3.05 18.95
C GLY A 22 20.76 2.53 17.83
N MET A 23 20.82 1.23 17.54
CA MET A 23 19.96 0.58 16.55
C MET A 23 18.48 0.61 16.97
N ILE A 24 18.18 0.31 18.23
CA ILE A 24 16.82 0.39 18.78
C ILE A 24 16.30 1.82 18.71
N TYR A 25 17.12 2.79 19.05
CA TYR A 25 16.76 4.21 18.97
C TYR A 25 16.45 4.64 17.53
N LEU A 26 17.32 4.29 16.58
CA LEU A 26 17.09 4.60 15.15
C LEU A 26 15.83 3.91 14.60
N PHE A 27 15.59 2.67 15.00
CA PHE A 27 14.39 1.93 14.59
C PHE A 27 13.13 2.55 15.19
N SER A 28 13.14 2.86 16.48
CA SER A 28 12.04 3.55 17.16
C SER A 28 11.77 4.92 16.56
N TYR A 29 12.81 5.68 16.24
CA TYR A 29 12.69 6.98 15.58
C TYR A 29 12.10 6.86 14.17
N SER A 30 12.50 5.83 13.41
CA SER A 30 11.96 5.56 12.08
C SER A 30 10.47 5.17 12.13
N LEU A 31 10.07 4.36 13.11
CA LEU A 31 8.67 3.96 13.31
C LEU A 31 7.80 5.09 13.89
N SER A 32 8.41 6.03 14.61
CA SER A 32 7.68 7.16 15.22
C SER A 32 7.35 8.27 14.23
N LYS A 33 7.82 8.18 12.99
CA LYS A 33 7.36 9.09 11.93
C LYS A 33 6.04 8.58 11.37
N PRO A 34 4.89 9.11 11.76
CA PRO A 34 3.62 8.69 11.16
C PRO A 34 3.59 9.24 9.72
N GLU A 35 3.94 8.42 8.75
CA GLU A 35 3.64 8.73 7.34
C GLU A 35 2.13 8.83 7.07
N ILE A 36 1.34 8.28 7.98
CA ILE A 36 -0.13 8.32 7.96
C ILE A 36 -0.68 9.76 8.05
N SER A 37 0.07 10.73 8.59
CA SER A 37 -0.38 12.13 8.66
C SER A 37 -0.39 12.84 7.30
N ARG A 38 0.05 12.20 6.23
CA ARG A 38 -0.04 12.72 4.85
C ARG A 38 -1.28 12.25 4.09
N ILE A 39 -2.20 11.55 4.71
CA ILE A 39 -3.55 11.43 4.16
C ILE A 39 -4.16 12.82 4.29
N ASN A 40 -3.82 13.68 3.34
CA ASN A 40 -4.51 14.94 3.19
C ASN A 40 -5.98 14.59 3.04
N ASN A 41 -6.81 15.11 3.95
CA ASN A 41 -8.24 14.95 3.82
C ASN A 41 -8.66 15.51 2.45
N GLN A 42 -8.99 14.62 1.53
CA GLN A 42 -9.42 14.96 0.17
C GLN A 42 -10.94 15.12 0.10
N THR A 43 -11.64 15.02 1.25
CA THR A 43 -13.08 15.18 1.30
C THR A 43 -13.48 16.57 0.78
N GLY A 44 -14.38 16.59 -0.18
CA GLY A 44 -14.87 17.82 -0.81
C GLY A 44 -13.91 18.44 -1.82
N LYS A 45 -12.85 17.74 -2.23
CA LYS A 45 -12.00 18.14 -3.34
C LYS A 45 -12.43 17.44 -4.62
N ASP A 46 -12.16 18.07 -5.73
CA ASP A 46 -12.38 17.49 -7.04
C ASP A 46 -11.49 16.28 -7.26
N LEU A 47 -11.97 15.34 -8.05
CA LEU A 47 -11.19 14.20 -8.50
C LEU A 47 -10.02 14.70 -9.37
N PRO A 48 -8.78 14.28 -9.10
CA PRO A 48 -7.66 14.67 -9.94
C PRO A 48 -7.83 14.10 -11.36
N GLU A 49 -7.34 14.82 -12.33
CA GLU A 49 -7.26 14.28 -13.69
C GLU A 49 -6.25 13.15 -13.76
N PHE A 50 -6.68 12.03 -14.32
CA PHE A 50 -5.81 10.90 -14.60
C PHE A 50 -5.41 10.94 -16.07
N GLU A 51 -4.14 11.14 -16.32
CA GLU A 51 -3.62 11.09 -17.69
C GLU A 51 -3.51 9.63 -18.16
N ASN A 52 -3.98 9.37 -19.38
CA ASN A 52 -3.79 8.09 -20.07
C ASN A 52 -4.36 6.83 -19.36
N LEU A 53 -5.50 6.96 -18.67
CA LEU A 53 -6.22 5.77 -18.24
C LEU A 53 -6.76 5.02 -19.45
N VAL A 54 -6.46 3.73 -19.50
CA VAL A 54 -7.04 2.81 -20.47
C VAL A 54 -7.78 1.69 -19.74
N ASP A 55 -8.81 1.16 -20.36
CA ASP A 55 -9.52 0.00 -19.87
C ASP A 55 -8.74 -1.33 -20.17
N LEU A 56 -9.30 -2.46 -19.81
CA LEU A 56 -8.69 -3.76 -20.09
C LEU A 56 -8.61 -4.11 -21.57
N ASN A 57 -9.36 -3.41 -22.44
CA ASN A 57 -9.33 -3.56 -23.89
C ASN A 57 -8.33 -2.60 -24.54
N GLN A 58 -7.58 -1.84 -23.74
CA GLN A 58 -6.65 -0.78 -24.19
C GLN A 58 -7.34 0.40 -24.86
N GLU A 59 -8.63 0.61 -24.59
CA GLU A 59 -9.38 1.80 -25.03
C GLU A 59 -9.27 2.91 -23.98
N ILE A 60 -9.28 4.17 -24.43
CA ILE A 60 -9.21 5.33 -23.52
C ILE A 60 -10.45 5.33 -22.63
N PHE A 61 -10.21 5.30 -21.31
CA PHE A 61 -11.29 5.34 -20.32
C PHE A 61 -11.77 6.78 -20.12
N ASP A 62 -13.09 6.99 -20.28
CA ASP A 62 -13.73 8.28 -20.02
C ASP A 62 -13.85 8.52 -18.50
N GLN A 63 -13.03 9.42 -17.99
CA GLN A 63 -13.03 9.78 -16.56
C GLN A 63 -14.36 10.43 -16.12
N GLU A 64 -15.12 11.04 -17.00
CA GLU A 64 -16.44 11.61 -16.66
C GLU A 64 -17.40 10.54 -16.15
N GLU A 65 -17.20 9.28 -16.51
CA GLU A 65 -17.94 8.16 -15.97
C GLU A 65 -17.79 8.00 -14.45
N LEU A 66 -16.65 8.41 -13.88
CA LEU A 66 -16.41 8.38 -12.42
C LEU A 66 -17.21 9.46 -11.68
N LEU A 67 -17.65 10.49 -12.38
CA LEU A 67 -18.42 11.60 -11.81
C LEU A 67 -19.93 11.34 -11.82
N LYS A 68 -20.38 10.27 -12.48
CA LYS A 68 -21.80 9.91 -12.57
C LYS A 68 -22.25 9.11 -11.33
N GLY A 69 -22.72 9.80 -10.29
CA GLY A 69 -23.29 9.19 -9.10
C GLY A 69 -22.27 8.86 -8.01
N LYS A 70 -22.56 7.82 -7.21
CA LYS A 70 -21.65 7.35 -6.16
C LYS A 70 -20.79 6.23 -6.70
N VAL A 71 -19.50 6.48 -6.76
CA VAL A 71 -18.49 5.51 -7.23
C VAL A 71 -17.46 5.28 -6.14
N LEU A 72 -17.13 4.01 -5.91
CA LEU A 72 -15.99 3.61 -5.09
C LEU A 72 -14.81 3.31 -6.00
N LEU A 73 -13.74 4.09 -5.87
CA LEU A 73 -12.48 3.80 -6.54
C LEU A 73 -11.65 2.85 -5.68
N ASN A 74 -11.27 1.73 -6.25
CA ASN A 74 -10.40 0.75 -5.61
C ASN A 74 -9.10 0.59 -6.39
N VAL A 75 -7.96 0.81 -5.75
CA VAL A 75 -6.64 0.57 -6.35
C VAL A 75 -6.19 -0.83 -5.99
N TRP A 76 -5.85 -1.65 -7.00
CA TRP A 76 -5.51 -3.06 -6.82
C TRP A 76 -4.40 -3.52 -7.77
N ALA A 77 -3.88 -4.70 -7.52
CA ALA A 77 -2.96 -5.39 -8.43
C ALA A 77 -3.08 -6.92 -8.26
N SER A 78 -2.73 -7.68 -9.29
CA SER A 78 -2.75 -9.15 -9.26
C SER A 78 -1.80 -9.74 -8.20
N TRP A 79 -0.67 -9.10 -7.96
CA TRP A 79 0.33 -9.47 -6.95
C TRP A 79 -0.02 -9.03 -5.52
N CYS A 80 -1.10 -8.27 -5.33
CA CYS A 80 -1.50 -7.72 -4.04
C CYS A 80 -2.30 -8.74 -3.23
N ILE A 81 -1.71 -9.36 -2.21
CA ILE A 81 -2.36 -10.39 -1.39
C ILE A 81 -3.57 -9.84 -0.64
N THR A 82 -3.48 -8.62 -0.09
CA THR A 82 -4.59 -7.99 0.64
C THR A 82 -5.75 -7.68 -0.29
N CYS A 83 -5.48 -7.29 -1.54
CA CYS A 83 -6.51 -7.03 -2.54
C CYS A 83 -7.32 -8.31 -2.85
N LYS A 84 -6.66 -9.48 -2.86
CA LYS A 84 -7.34 -10.78 -3.03
C LYS A 84 -8.33 -11.07 -1.89
N VAL A 85 -7.96 -10.71 -0.68
CA VAL A 85 -8.83 -10.88 0.50
C VAL A 85 -10.01 -9.91 0.47
N GLU A 86 -9.79 -8.69 -0.01
CA GLU A 86 -10.81 -7.64 -0.08
C GLU A 86 -11.81 -7.84 -1.22
N HIS A 87 -11.40 -8.45 -2.33
CA HIS A 87 -12.22 -8.57 -3.54
C HIS A 87 -13.63 -9.15 -3.31
N PRO A 88 -13.82 -10.26 -2.58
CA PRO A 88 -15.15 -10.81 -2.31
C PRO A 88 -16.04 -9.84 -1.53
N PHE A 89 -15.47 -9.03 -0.63
CA PHE A 89 -16.22 -8.04 0.13
C PHE A 89 -16.65 -6.86 -0.75
N LEU A 90 -15.79 -6.41 -1.64
CA LEU A 90 -16.10 -5.36 -2.61
C LEU A 90 -17.23 -5.80 -3.53
N LYS A 91 -17.18 -7.02 -4.07
CA LYS A 91 -18.23 -7.60 -4.89
C LYS A 91 -19.57 -7.65 -4.15
N LYS A 92 -19.57 -8.12 -2.92
CA LYS A 92 -20.76 -8.15 -2.05
C LYS A 92 -21.33 -6.75 -1.80
N ILE A 93 -20.48 -5.75 -1.50
CA ILE A 93 -20.91 -4.37 -1.28
C ILE A 93 -21.51 -3.78 -2.56
N SER A 94 -20.92 -4.04 -3.71
CA SER A 94 -21.43 -3.60 -5.01
C SER A 94 -22.87 -4.11 -5.23
N GLU A 95 -23.08 -5.40 -5.00
CA GLU A 95 -24.38 -6.04 -5.18
C GLU A 95 -25.43 -5.55 -4.17
N GLU A 96 -25.11 -5.56 -2.86
CA GLU A 96 -26.05 -5.22 -1.79
C GLU A 96 -26.41 -3.73 -1.75
N LYS A 97 -25.50 -2.85 -2.13
CA LYS A 97 -25.68 -1.39 -2.05
C LYS A 97 -25.95 -0.75 -3.40
N ASN A 98 -25.97 -1.52 -4.49
CA ASN A 98 -26.03 -1.02 -5.85
C ASN A 98 -24.99 0.10 -6.08
N LEU A 99 -23.77 -0.14 -5.62
CA LEU A 99 -22.67 0.81 -5.67
C LEU A 99 -21.74 0.45 -6.84
N LYS A 100 -21.53 1.41 -7.74
CA LYS A 100 -20.55 1.25 -8.82
C LYS A 100 -19.15 1.21 -8.21
N ILE A 101 -18.41 0.13 -8.47
CA ILE A 101 -16.99 0.02 -8.09
C ILE A 101 -16.15 0.07 -9.36
N VAL A 102 -15.15 0.94 -9.36
CA VAL A 102 -14.16 1.05 -10.44
C VAL A 102 -12.80 0.69 -9.89
N GLY A 103 -12.22 -0.37 -10.42
CA GLY A 103 -10.89 -0.84 -10.06
C GLY A 103 -9.81 -0.17 -10.91
N ILE A 104 -8.84 0.48 -10.28
CA ILE A 104 -7.64 1.00 -10.93
C ILE A 104 -6.52 0.00 -10.71
N ASN A 105 -6.07 -0.65 -11.78
CA ASN A 105 -4.94 -1.57 -11.71
C ASN A 105 -3.62 -0.78 -11.66
N TYR A 106 -2.74 -1.10 -10.71
CA TYR A 106 -1.54 -0.33 -10.44
C TYR A 106 -0.27 -1.16 -10.58
N LYS A 107 0.61 -0.73 -11.47
CA LYS A 107 1.94 -1.36 -11.70
C LYS A 107 1.86 -2.88 -11.87
N ASP A 108 1.00 -3.33 -12.74
CA ASP A 108 0.71 -4.73 -13.01
C ASP A 108 0.94 -5.05 -14.49
N GLN A 109 1.07 -6.33 -14.81
CA GLN A 109 1.05 -6.77 -16.20
C GLN A 109 -0.41 -7.00 -16.62
N LEU A 110 -0.79 -6.54 -17.82
CA LEU A 110 -2.16 -6.67 -18.30
C LEU A 110 -2.65 -8.12 -18.29
N SER A 111 -1.80 -9.07 -18.71
CA SER A 111 -2.11 -10.50 -18.69
C SER A 111 -2.44 -11.03 -17.29
N ASP A 112 -1.67 -10.58 -16.29
CA ASP A 112 -1.83 -11.02 -14.91
C ASP A 112 -3.08 -10.38 -14.28
N ALA A 113 -3.35 -9.12 -14.61
CA ALA A 113 -4.56 -8.43 -14.20
C ALA A 113 -5.82 -9.10 -14.76
N ILE A 114 -5.83 -9.46 -16.05
CA ILE A 114 -6.95 -10.17 -16.69
C ILE A 114 -7.15 -11.53 -16.03
N SER A 115 -6.10 -12.34 -15.91
CA SER A 115 -6.18 -13.66 -15.26
C SER A 115 -6.71 -13.57 -13.82
N TYR A 116 -6.25 -12.56 -13.07
CA TYR A 116 -6.76 -12.33 -11.72
C TYR A 116 -8.27 -12.08 -11.68
N LEU A 117 -8.80 -11.28 -12.60
CA LEU A 117 -10.23 -10.95 -12.65
C LEU A 117 -11.08 -12.12 -13.17
N GLU A 118 -10.53 -13.01 -13.99
CA GLU A 118 -11.21 -14.22 -14.44
C GLU A 118 -11.32 -15.27 -13.33
N ASP A 119 -10.34 -15.32 -12.43
CA ASP A 119 -10.26 -16.28 -11.34
C ASP A 119 -11.05 -15.86 -10.08
N ASN A 120 -11.50 -14.59 -9.97
CA ASN A 120 -12.14 -14.02 -8.79
C ASN A 120 -13.41 -13.24 -9.13
#